data_345dcfc4125b5f8efa8f4249a6c2cf1c
#
_entry.id   345dcfc4125b5f8efa8f4249a6c2cf1c
#
_cell.length_a   1.000
_cell.length_b   1.000
_cell.length_c   1.000
_cell.angle_alpha   90.00
_cell.angle_beta   90.00
_cell.angle_gamma   90.00
#
_symmetry.space_group_name_H-M   'P 1'
#
loop_
_entity.id
_entity.type
_entity.pdbx_description
1 polymer ?
#
loop_
_entity_poly.entity_id
_entity_poly.type
_entity_poly.pdbx_seq_one_letter_code
_entity_poly.pdbx_strand_id
1 'polypeptide(L)'
;MNINKYKQVAFLNSTKNTDTALVFASYQPNKVSSDLLRIALKSLENINLDNVSVWIIDVGSPKAHYLVSSDEFKKFNFIYIDYTPRSWEQTPLVLKILKSILLNKAPRSGSNANAWSLEFAISYFDKINYKPQFFMTLQTDVIFTQSNSIKDLREKMLNDKKIIAGGFRGQFNLGKKYKIIHSLGCMWNLDLFKKLNLNLYPDLPNYDIAEKAIALSLKQGYKILSYRNLRTDKPLNYEIKDKKYLTLGNGVDICVNNKFEVVFLHLGRGIEKSKNIDLVSKKFSPLDWINWYERNF
;
A
#
# COMPACT_ATOMS: atom_id res chain seq x y z
N MET A 1 -10.45 -9.48 13.81
CA MET A 1 -10.37 -8.24 14.65
C MET A 1 -11.76 -7.84 15.14
N ASN A 2 -11.93 -7.40 16.40
CA ASN A 2 -13.20 -6.83 16.85
C ASN A 2 -13.25 -5.33 16.54
N ILE A 3 -13.85 -4.96 15.40
CA ILE A 3 -13.89 -3.57 14.91
C ILE A 3 -14.95 -2.71 15.61
N ASN A 4 -15.92 -3.31 16.33
CA ASN A 4 -17.01 -2.57 16.96
C ASN A 4 -16.56 -1.73 18.18
N LYS A 5 -15.36 -2.00 18.72
CA LYS A 5 -14.80 -1.25 19.84
C LYS A 5 -14.19 0.11 19.43
N TYR A 6 -14.08 0.38 18.13
CA TYR A 6 -13.50 1.63 17.62
C TYR A 6 -14.60 2.56 17.14
N LYS A 7 -14.52 3.83 17.54
CA LYS A 7 -15.37 4.88 16.99
C LYS A 7 -15.00 5.10 15.53
N GLN A 8 -15.96 4.96 14.64
CA GLN A 8 -15.75 5.04 13.19
C GLN A 8 -16.84 5.86 12.53
N VAL A 9 -16.49 6.56 11.47
CA VAL A 9 -17.40 7.21 10.54
C VAL A 9 -17.14 6.67 9.16
N ALA A 10 -18.17 6.13 8.53
CA ALA A 10 -18.07 5.53 7.21
C ALA A 10 -18.91 6.31 6.20
N PHE A 11 -18.33 6.64 5.07
CA PHE A 11 -18.98 7.20 3.88
C PHE A 11 -18.85 6.16 2.77
N LEU A 12 -19.91 5.43 2.51
CA LEU A 12 -19.88 4.33 1.57
C LEU A 12 -20.58 4.72 0.28
N ASN A 13 -19.87 4.59 -0.82
CA ASN A 13 -20.44 4.56 -2.15
C ASN A 13 -20.87 3.11 -2.48
N SER A 14 -21.47 2.87 -3.62
CA SER A 14 -21.92 1.54 -3.99
C SER A 14 -20.77 0.53 -3.99
N THR A 15 -20.84 -0.48 -3.11
CA THR A 15 -19.86 -1.59 -3.04
C THR A 15 -20.45 -2.87 -3.61
N LYS A 16 -21.72 -2.84 -4.02
CA LYS A 16 -22.43 -4.04 -4.43
C LYS A 16 -21.85 -4.56 -5.73
N ASN A 17 -21.40 -5.80 -5.69
CA ASN A 17 -20.98 -6.61 -6.86
C ASN A 17 -19.59 -6.33 -7.46
N THR A 18 -18.67 -5.66 -6.77
CA THR A 18 -17.28 -5.60 -7.23
C THR A 18 -16.48 -6.79 -6.71
N ASP A 19 -15.66 -7.38 -7.58
CA ASP A 19 -14.83 -8.54 -7.23
C ASP A 19 -13.45 -8.14 -6.69
N THR A 20 -13.08 -6.88 -6.83
CA THR A 20 -11.76 -6.39 -6.43
C THR A 20 -11.89 -5.14 -5.55
N ALA A 21 -11.21 -5.14 -4.41
CA ALA A 21 -11.10 -4.00 -3.51
C ALA A 21 -9.68 -3.43 -3.51
N LEU A 22 -9.51 -2.17 -3.90
CA LEU A 22 -8.26 -1.41 -3.68
C LEU A 22 -8.34 -0.73 -2.32
N VAL A 23 -7.45 -1.06 -1.41
CA VAL A 23 -7.48 -0.59 -0.02
C VAL A 23 -6.27 0.28 0.28
N PHE A 24 -6.51 1.57 0.44
CA PHE A 24 -5.51 2.54 0.87
C PHE A 24 -5.46 2.61 2.39
N ALA A 25 -4.30 2.26 2.97
CA ALA A 25 -4.02 2.60 4.36
C ALA A 25 -3.59 4.07 4.42
N SER A 26 -4.38 4.90 5.10
CA SER A 26 -4.22 6.35 5.13
C SER A 26 -3.94 6.87 6.54
N TYR A 27 -3.01 7.81 6.62
CA TYR A 27 -2.79 8.71 7.73
C TYR A 27 -2.27 10.04 7.18
N GLN A 28 -2.99 11.12 7.44
CA GLN A 28 -2.76 12.44 6.86
C GLN A 28 -2.42 13.47 7.96
N PRO A 29 -1.20 13.42 8.50
CA PRO A 29 -0.80 14.31 9.62
C PRO A 29 -0.66 15.79 9.21
N ASN A 30 -0.53 16.07 7.91
CA ASN A 30 -0.33 17.40 7.37
C ASN A 30 -0.85 17.49 5.92
N LYS A 31 -0.86 18.72 5.37
CA LYS A 31 -1.33 18.98 4.00
C LYS A 31 -0.58 18.18 2.94
N VAL A 32 0.74 18.06 3.05
CA VAL A 32 1.55 17.31 2.06
C VAL A 32 1.14 15.85 1.99
N SER A 33 0.87 15.21 3.12
CA SER A 33 0.38 13.83 3.14
C SER A 33 -1.03 13.68 2.56
N SER A 34 -1.89 14.70 2.71
CA SER A 34 -3.20 14.76 2.06
C SER A 34 -3.06 14.93 0.54
N ASP A 35 -2.14 15.76 0.09
CA ASP A 35 -1.86 15.95 -1.34
C ASP A 35 -1.27 14.69 -1.98
N LEU A 36 -0.45 13.91 -1.26
CA LEU A 36 0.00 12.59 -1.71
C LEU A 36 -1.18 11.63 -1.95
N LEU A 37 -2.10 11.53 -0.98
CA LEU A 37 -3.30 10.72 -1.16
C LEU A 37 -4.16 11.22 -2.32
N ARG A 38 -4.33 12.55 -2.47
CA ARG A 38 -5.08 13.14 -3.58
C ARG A 38 -4.50 12.70 -4.93
N ILE A 39 -3.19 12.76 -5.10
CA ILE A 39 -2.52 12.33 -6.33
C ILE A 39 -2.69 10.84 -6.57
N ALA A 40 -2.53 10.02 -5.52
CA ALA A 40 -2.77 8.58 -5.62
C ALA A 40 -4.19 8.27 -6.12
N LEU A 41 -5.20 8.95 -5.56
CA LEU A 41 -6.60 8.79 -5.97
C LEU A 41 -6.87 9.33 -7.38
N LYS A 42 -6.29 10.47 -7.76
CA LYS A 42 -6.38 11.00 -9.15
C LYS A 42 -5.74 10.04 -10.14
N SER A 43 -4.63 9.40 -9.78
CA SER A 43 -3.98 8.43 -10.67
C SER A 43 -4.84 7.21 -11.00
N LEU A 44 -5.90 6.94 -10.21
CA LEU A 44 -6.87 5.91 -10.52
C LEU A 44 -7.70 6.22 -11.77
N GLU A 45 -7.73 7.47 -12.21
CA GLU A 45 -8.36 7.86 -13.49
C GLU A 45 -7.59 7.30 -14.70
N ASN A 46 -6.32 6.94 -14.52
CA ASN A 46 -5.49 6.30 -15.54
C ASN A 46 -5.76 4.80 -15.69
N ILE A 47 -6.57 4.19 -14.80
CA ILE A 47 -6.83 2.75 -14.83
C ILE A 47 -8.31 2.45 -15.03
N ASN A 48 -8.58 1.27 -15.60
CA ASN A 48 -9.94 0.75 -15.67
C ASN A 48 -10.36 0.25 -14.28
N LEU A 49 -11.40 0.87 -13.72
CA LEU A 49 -12.00 0.51 -12.43
C LEU A 49 -13.25 -0.38 -12.58
N ASP A 50 -13.48 -0.97 -13.77
CA ASP A 50 -14.58 -1.92 -13.93
C ASP A 50 -14.46 -3.06 -12.93
N ASN A 51 -15.54 -3.29 -12.19
CA ASN A 51 -15.59 -4.31 -11.16
C ASN A 51 -14.59 -4.11 -9.99
N VAL A 52 -14.18 -2.86 -9.76
CA VAL A 52 -13.25 -2.46 -8.70
C VAL A 52 -13.90 -1.45 -7.77
N SER A 53 -13.80 -1.69 -6.46
CA SER A 53 -14.13 -0.69 -5.43
C SER A 53 -12.86 -0.12 -4.81
N VAL A 54 -12.90 1.15 -4.48
CA VAL A 54 -11.78 1.85 -3.82
C VAL A 54 -12.16 2.17 -2.39
N TRP A 55 -11.29 1.81 -1.46
CA TRP A 55 -11.46 1.99 -0.02
C TRP A 55 -10.31 2.77 0.56
N ILE A 56 -10.62 3.82 1.29
CA ILE A 56 -9.65 4.59 2.06
C ILE A 56 -9.92 4.34 3.54
N ILE A 57 -8.96 3.72 4.22
CA ILE A 57 -9.02 3.47 5.67
C ILE A 57 -8.11 4.47 6.34
N ASP A 58 -8.70 5.53 6.84
CA ASP A 58 -7.97 6.60 7.51
C ASP A 58 -7.97 6.39 9.02
N VAL A 59 -6.80 6.43 9.61
CA VAL A 59 -6.59 6.12 11.01
C VAL A 59 -5.98 7.31 11.73
N GLY A 60 -6.85 8.07 12.41
CA GLY A 60 -6.45 9.15 13.30
C GLY A 60 -5.91 10.40 12.64
N SER A 61 -6.22 10.66 11.36
CA SER A 61 -5.86 11.93 10.73
C SER A 61 -6.53 13.13 11.43
N PRO A 62 -5.83 14.25 11.60
CA PRO A 62 -6.44 15.49 12.07
C PRO A 62 -7.55 15.95 11.10
N LYS A 63 -8.69 16.40 11.62
CA LYS A 63 -9.85 16.82 10.79
C LYS A 63 -9.49 17.90 9.76
N ALA A 64 -8.55 18.77 10.04
CA ALA A 64 -8.09 19.82 9.15
C ALA A 64 -7.45 19.30 7.84
N HIS A 65 -6.97 18.05 7.85
CA HIS A 65 -6.28 17.44 6.70
C HIS A 65 -7.09 16.33 6.04
N TYR A 66 -8.32 16.17 6.44
CA TYR A 66 -9.20 15.08 6.11
C TYR A 66 -9.88 15.30 4.76
N LEU A 67 -9.68 14.43 3.79
CA LEU A 67 -10.19 14.60 2.43
C LEU A 67 -11.67 14.27 2.23
N VAL A 68 -12.37 13.73 3.23
CA VAL A 68 -13.76 13.26 3.12
C VAL A 68 -14.77 14.34 2.70
N SER A 69 -14.49 15.60 3.01
CA SER A 69 -15.36 16.74 2.70
C SER A 69 -15.27 17.20 1.24
N SER A 70 -14.33 16.67 0.48
CA SER A 70 -14.12 17.06 -0.92
C SER A 70 -15.06 16.27 -1.82
N ASP A 71 -15.89 16.94 -2.61
CA ASP A 71 -16.82 16.32 -3.57
C ASP A 71 -16.11 15.41 -4.59
N GLU A 72 -14.85 15.70 -4.87
CA GLU A 72 -13.97 14.97 -5.78
C GLU A 72 -13.81 13.49 -5.35
N PHE A 73 -13.86 13.19 -4.05
CA PHE A 73 -13.60 11.86 -3.52
C PHE A 73 -14.85 11.13 -3.00
N LYS A 74 -16.03 11.73 -3.10
CA LYS A 74 -17.31 11.10 -2.71
C LYS A 74 -17.61 9.80 -3.50
N LYS A 75 -16.94 9.60 -4.65
CA LYS A 75 -17.04 8.38 -5.46
C LYS A 75 -16.35 7.16 -4.82
N PHE A 76 -15.53 7.35 -3.79
CA PHE A 76 -14.80 6.29 -3.11
C PHE A 76 -15.42 5.94 -1.77
N ASN A 77 -15.15 4.72 -1.27
CA ASN A 77 -15.53 4.31 0.07
C ASN A 77 -14.48 4.83 1.05
N PHE A 78 -14.95 5.51 2.09
CA PHE A 78 -14.07 6.12 3.06
C PHE A 78 -14.49 5.72 4.48
N ILE A 79 -13.53 5.23 5.28
CA ILE A 79 -13.73 4.92 6.68
C ILE A 79 -12.71 5.68 7.50
N TYR A 80 -13.19 6.63 8.29
CA TYR A 80 -12.38 7.28 9.31
C TYR A 80 -12.52 6.55 10.63
N ILE A 81 -11.41 6.29 11.29
CA ILE A 81 -11.35 5.62 12.57
C ILE A 81 -10.65 6.56 13.55
N ASP A 82 -11.40 6.97 14.59
CA ASP A 82 -10.89 7.81 15.68
C ASP A 82 -10.02 6.94 16.61
N TYR A 83 -8.90 6.47 16.07
CA TYR A 83 -7.94 5.66 16.77
C TYR A 83 -6.56 5.85 16.15
N THR A 84 -5.62 6.20 16.95
CA THR A 84 -4.21 6.23 16.55
C THR A 84 -3.53 5.02 17.17
N PRO A 85 -3.17 4.00 16.37
CA PRO A 85 -2.36 2.90 16.88
C PRO A 85 -1.12 3.50 17.52
N ARG A 86 -0.83 3.13 18.77
CA ARG A 86 0.34 3.67 19.48
C ARG A 86 1.58 3.46 18.62
N SER A 87 2.12 4.55 18.11
CA SER A 87 3.40 4.54 17.42
C SER A 87 4.52 4.30 18.44
N TRP A 88 5.65 3.81 17.95
CA TRP A 88 6.85 3.71 18.79
C TRP A 88 7.22 5.05 19.45
N GLU A 89 6.98 6.14 18.75
CA GLU A 89 7.25 7.51 19.22
C GLU A 89 6.43 7.88 20.46
N GLN A 90 5.20 7.36 20.57
CA GLN A 90 4.28 7.58 21.69
C GLN A 90 4.48 6.59 22.85
N THR A 91 5.39 5.61 22.69
CA THR A 91 5.70 4.67 23.76
C THR A 91 6.53 5.36 24.84
N PRO A 92 6.20 5.23 26.13
CA PRO A 92 6.99 5.76 27.22
C PRO A 92 8.47 5.33 27.14
N LEU A 93 9.38 6.24 27.47
CA LEU A 93 10.83 6.01 27.34
C LEU A 93 11.30 4.70 28.00
N VAL A 94 10.80 4.40 29.19
CA VAL A 94 11.13 3.19 29.93
C VAL A 94 10.74 1.93 29.13
N LEU A 95 9.55 1.93 28.52
CA LEU A 95 9.10 0.81 27.68
C LEU A 95 9.86 0.74 26.35
N LYS A 96 10.35 1.87 25.82
CA LYS A 96 11.25 1.89 24.66
C LYS A 96 12.56 1.20 24.98
N ILE A 97 13.17 1.52 26.09
CA ILE A 97 14.44 0.94 26.55
C ILE A 97 14.27 -0.57 26.78
N LEU A 98 13.25 -0.99 27.51
CA LEU A 98 12.97 -2.40 27.75
C LEU A 98 12.73 -3.19 26.46
N LYS A 99 11.93 -2.64 25.55
CA LYS A 99 11.67 -3.29 24.25
C LYS A 99 12.90 -3.31 23.33
N SER A 100 13.74 -2.27 23.33
CA SER A 100 14.98 -2.27 22.53
C SER A 100 16.01 -3.27 23.06
N ILE A 101 16.08 -3.47 24.37
CA ILE A 101 16.95 -4.48 25.01
C ILE A 101 16.43 -5.89 24.71
N LEU A 102 15.13 -6.14 24.88
CA LEU A 102 14.53 -7.47 24.67
C LEU A 102 14.44 -7.89 23.22
N LEU A 103 14.26 -6.96 22.30
CA LEU A 103 14.02 -7.24 20.87
C LEU A 103 15.26 -6.98 19.99
N ASN A 104 16.33 -6.47 20.55
CA ASN A 104 17.58 -6.11 19.86
C ASN A 104 17.41 -5.20 18.62
N LYS A 105 16.21 -4.67 18.37
CA LYS A 105 15.88 -3.69 17.31
C LYS A 105 14.62 -2.91 17.68
N ALA A 106 14.61 -1.62 17.42
CA ALA A 106 13.40 -0.81 17.53
C ALA A 106 12.34 -1.25 16.50
N PRO A 107 11.08 -1.54 16.91
CA PRO A 107 10.01 -1.85 15.96
C PRO A 107 9.76 -0.65 15.05
N ARG A 108 9.64 -0.88 13.75
CA ARG A 108 9.26 0.16 12.77
C ARG A 108 7.81 0.56 13.00
N SER A 109 7.58 1.78 13.48
CA SER A 109 6.27 2.26 13.91
C SER A 109 5.20 2.31 12.80
N GLY A 110 5.60 2.64 11.57
CA GLY A 110 4.67 2.76 10.43
C GLY A 110 4.07 1.43 9.95
N SER A 111 4.83 0.34 10.05
CA SER A 111 4.38 -0.98 9.55
C SER A 111 3.18 -1.52 10.32
N ASN A 112 3.15 -1.34 11.65
CA ASN A 112 2.02 -1.81 12.47
C ASN A 112 0.73 -1.04 12.19
N ALA A 113 0.80 0.28 12.01
CA ALA A 113 -0.37 1.10 11.73
C ALA A 113 -0.96 0.77 10.35
N ASN A 114 -0.11 0.60 9.34
CA ASN A 114 -0.54 0.19 8.01
C ASN A 114 -1.18 -1.21 8.01
N ALA A 115 -0.52 -2.20 8.66
CA ALA A 115 -1.09 -3.53 8.79
C ALA A 115 -2.45 -3.51 9.49
N TRP A 116 -2.55 -2.74 10.58
CA TRP A 116 -3.78 -2.60 11.33
C TRP A 116 -4.92 -2.03 10.47
N SER A 117 -4.66 -0.99 9.66
CA SER A 117 -5.65 -0.39 8.76
C SER A 117 -6.16 -1.39 7.72
N LEU A 118 -5.25 -2.18 7.15
CA LEU A 118 -5.58 -3.19 6.14
C LEU A 118 -6.39 -4.36 6.73
N GLU A 119 -5.99 -4.85 7.90
CA GLU A 119 -6.74 -5.89 8.64
C GLU A 119 -8.11 -5.39 9.11
N PHE A 120 -8.21 -4.10 9.45
CA PHE A 120 -9.49 -3.47 9.73
C PHE A 120 -10.40 -3.52 8.52
N ALA A 121 -9.90 -3.19 7.32
CA ALA A 121 -10.68 -3.24 6.09
C ALA A 121 -11.23 -4.65 5.84
N ILE A 122 -10.39 -5.70 5.96
CA ILE A 122 -10.82 -7.10 5.77
C ILE A 122 -11.94 -7.46 6.77
N SER A 123 -11.78 -7.08 8.04
CA SER A 123 -12.79 -7.32 9.08
C SER A 123 -14.07 -6.51 8.85
N TYR A 124 -13.96 -5.32 8.27
CA TYR A 124 -15.10 -4.47 7.92
C TYR A 124 -15.87 -5.04 6.73
N PHE A 125 -15.19 -5.61 5.74
CA PHE A 125 -15.83 -6.32 4.62
C PHE A 125 -16.72 -7.46 5.13
N ASP A 126 -16.24 -8.24 6.09
CA ASP A 126 -17.04 -9.29 6.72
C ASP A 126 -18.26 -8.72 7.43
N LYS A 127 -18.12 -7.61 8.17
CA LYS A 127 -19.23 -6.95 8.89
C LYS A 127 -20.36 -6.50 7.96
N ILE A 128 -20.01 -5.96 6.77
CA ILE A 128 -21.01 -5.46 5.81
C ILE A 128 -21.41 -6.50 4.75
N ASN A 129 -20.95 -7.74 4.90
CA ASN A 129 -21.15 -8.85 3.96
C ASN A 129 -20.67 -8.52 2.53
N TYR A 130 -19.62 -7.72 2.39
CA TYR A 130 -18.93 -7.48 1.14
C TYR A 130 -17.82 -8.54 0.97
N LYS A 131 -17.85 -9.27 -0.14
CA LYS A 131 -16.97 -10.43 -0.39
C LYS A 131 -16.20 -10.27 -1.70
N PRO A 132 -15.23 -9.33 -1.78
CA PRO A 132 -14.41 -9.24 -2.97
C PRO A 132 -13.53 -10.49 -3.09
N GLN A 133 -13.36 -10.99 -4.31
CA GLN A 133 -12.46 -12.12 -4.57
C GLN A 133 -10.99 -11.72 -4.36
N PHE A 134 -10.69 -10.46 -4.68
CA PHE A 134 -9.35 -9.89 -4.53
C PHE A 134 -9.37 -8.63 -3.67
N PHE A 135 -8.33 -8.43 -2.87
CA PHE A 135 -8.06 -7.14 -2.26
C PHE A 135 -6.60 -6.74 -2.51
N MET A 136 -6.39 -5.47 -2.82
CA MET A 136 -5.06 -4.93 -3.07
C MET A 136 -4.71 -3.91 -2.00
N THR A 137 -3.58 -4.11 -1.35
CA THR A 137 -3.07 -3.22 -0.32
C THR A 137 -2.27 -2.08 -0.95
N LEU A 138 -2.59 -0.84 -0.60
CA LEU A 138 -1.99 0.37 -1.18
C LEU A 138 -1.55 1.36 -0.10
N GLN A 139 -0.56 2.17 -0.44
CA GLN A 139 -0.16 3.37 0.31
C GLN A 139 -0.65 4.65 -0.39
N THR A 140 -0.53 5.78 0.32
CA THR A 140 -0.95 7.09 -0.18
C THR A 140 0.06 7.74 -1.12
N ASP A 141 1.24 7.18 -1.29
CA ASP A 141 2.36 7.71 -2.09
C ASP A 141 2.62 6.87 -3.36
N VAL A 142 1.54 6.42 -4.00
CA VAL A 142 1.57 5.62 -5.23
C VAL A 142 0.94 6.36 -6.41
N ILE A 143 1.31 5.97 -7.63
CA ILE A 143 0.70 6.43 -8.89
C ILE A 143 0.51 5.22 -9.81
N PHE A 144 -0.70 5.06 -10.32
CA PHE A 144 -1.00 4.14 -11.41
C PHE A 144 -0.82 4.85 -12.75
N THR A 145 -0.22 4.16 -13.72
CA THR A 145 0.17 4.78 -14.99
C THR A 145 -0.37 4.07 -16.23
N GLN A 146 -0.94 2.87 -16.06
CA GLN A 146 -1.45 2.04 -17.16
C GLN A 146 -2.87 1.55 -16.91
N SER A 147 -3.74 1.71 -17.90
CA SER A 147 -5.17 1.44 -17.78
C SER A 147 -5.51 0.01 -17.38
N ASN A 148 -4.75 -0.97 -17.84
CA ASN A 148 -5.05 -2.39 -17.62
C ASN A 148 -4.26 -3.03 -16.47
N SER A 149 -3.45 -2.29 -15.72
CA SER A 149 -2.55 -2.86 -14.71
C SER A 149 -3.24 -3.75 -13.67
N ILE A 150 -4.39 -3.32 -13.17
CA ILE A 150 -5.20 -4.09 -12.20
C ILE A 150 -5.89 -5.26 -12.87
N LYS A 151 -6.47 -5.04 -14.04
CA LYS A 151 -7.13 -6.06 -14.84
C LYS A 151 -6.18 -7.20 -15.21
N ASP A 152 -5.00 -6.88 -15.74
CA ASP A 152 -3.97 -7.86 -16.13
C ASP A 152 -3.50 -8.69 -14.94
N LEU A 153 -3.32 -8.06 -13.78
CA LEU A 153 -2.92 -8.75 -12.56
C LEU A 153 -4.01 -9.73 -12.11
N ARG A 154 -5.26 -9.27 -12.07
CA ARG A 154 -6.42 -10.07 -11.72
C ARG A 154 -6.60 -11.27 -12.65
N GLU A 155 -6.54 -11.07 -13.97
CA GLU A 155 -6.68 -12.15 -14.96
C GLU A 155 -5.60 -13.21 -14.79
N LYS A 156 -4.34 -12.82 -14.55
CA LYS A 156 -3.27 -13.79 -14.29
C LYS A 156 -3.53 -14.61 -13.02
N MET A 157 -4.08 -13.98 -11.97
CA MET A 157 -4.42 -14.69 -10.73
C MET A 157 -5.64 -15.60 -10.89
N LEU A 158 -6.59 -15.25 -11.77
CA LEU A 158 -7.74 -16.09 -12.12
C LEU A 158 -7.32 -17.33 -12.94
N ASN A 159 -6.40 -17.14 -13.88
CA ASN A 159 -5.93 -18.19 -14.77
C ASN A 159 -5.00 -19.21 -14.09
N ASP A 160 -4.28 -18.83 -13.04
CA ASP A 160 -3.46 -19.73 -12.23
C ASP A 160 -3.90 -19.67 -10.76
N LYS A 161 -4.77 -20.59 -10.36
CA LYS A 161 -5.31 -20.68 -8.99
C LYS A 161 -4.26 -20.94 -7.91
N LYS A 162 -3.01 -21.26 -8.30
CA LYS A 162 -1.89 -21.34 -7.36
C LYS A 162 -1.31 -19.99 -7.02
N ILE A 163 -1.62 -18.93 -7.75
CA ILE A 163 -1.18 -17.58 -7.44
C ILE A 163 -2.07 -17.03 -6.34
N ILE A 164 -1.52 -16.91 -5.13
CA ILE A 164 -2.23 -16.36 -3.98
C ILE A 164 -2.10 -14.84 -3.89
N ALA A 165 -0.96 -14.30 -4.34
CA ALA A 165 -0.72 -12.87 -4.34
C ALA A 165 0.07 -12.44 -5.56
N GLY A 166 -0.15 -11.19 -5.97
CA GLY A 166 0.57 -10.59 -7.08
C GLY A 166 0.67 -9.09 -6.94
N GLY A 167 1.75 -8.49 -7.45
CA GLY A 167 1.89 -7.03 -7.38
C GLY A 167 3.30 -6.55 -7.68
N PHE A 168 3.58 -5.35 -7.16
CA PHE A 168 4.78 -4.62 -7.47
C PHE A 168 5.93 -5.11 -6.62
N ARG A 169 7.08 -5.28 -7.25
CA ARG A 169 8.26 -5.83 -6.61
C ARG A 169 8.83 -4.85 -5.58
N GLY A 170 8.92 -5.28 -4.34
CA GLY A 170 9.58 -4.53 -3.29
C GLY A 170 11.10 -4.63 -3.34
N GLN A 171 11.75 -3.88 -2.48
CA GLN A 171 13.19 -3.98 -2.27
C GLN A 171 13.56 -5.35 -1.70
N PHE A 172 14.68 -5.89 -2.18
CA PHE A 172 15.32 -7.00 -1.51
C PHE A 172 15.75 -6.58 -0.10
N ASN A 173 15.25 -7.22 0.91
CA ASN A 173 15.93 -7.25 2.18
C ASN A 173 17.14 -8.19 2.01
N LEU A 174 18.34 -7.61 2.05
CA LEU A 174 19.59 -8.35 2.05
C LEU A 174 19.50 -9.48 3.11
N GLY A 175 19.65 -10.74 2.67
CA GLY A 175 19.61 -11.93 3.52
C GLY A 175 18.37 -12.81 3.39
N LYS A 176 17.32 -12.43 2.64
CA LYS A 176 16.17 -13.31 2.38
C LYS A 176 16.35 -14.08 1.08
N LYS A 177 16.11 -15.42 1.16
CA LYS A 177 16.29 -16.35 0.02
C LYS A 177 15.26 -16.19 -1.11
N TYR A 178 14.24 -15.32 -0.96
CA TYR A 178 13.15 -15.20 -1.93
C TYR A 178 12.83 -13.72 -2.21
N LYS A 179 12.35 -13.50 -3.40
CA LYS A 179 11.87 -12.19 -3.85
C LYS A 179 10.54 -11.88 -3.18
N ILE A 180 10.47 -10.77 -2.48
CA ILE A 180 9.27 -10.34 -1.78
C ILE A 180 8.60 -9.23 -2.59
N ILE A 181 7.28 -9.33 -2.76
CA ILE A 181 6.49 -8.21 -3.26
C ILE A 181 6.40 -7.18 -2.16
N HIS A 182 6.46 -5.90 -2.52
CA HIS A 182 6.18 -4.85 -1.56
C HIS A 182 4.75 -5.00 -1.06
N SER A 183 4.59 -5.07 0.25
CA SER A 183 3.30 -5.29 0.92
C SER A 183 2.23 -4.25 0.55
N LEU A 184 2.66 -3.08 0.13
CA LEU A 184 1.84 -1.94 -0.22
C LEU A 184 1.91 -1.74 -1.75
N GLY A 185 1.12 -2.46 -2.46
CA GLY A 185 1.07 -2.65 -3.90
C GLY A 185 0.91 -4.13 -4.24
N CYS A 186 0.30 -4.88 -3.32
CA CYS A 186 0.11 -6.33 -3.42
C CYS A 186 -1.38 -6.67 -3.44
N MET A 187 -1.81 -7.34 -4.50
CA MET A 187 -3.14 -7.93 -4.63
C MET A 187 -3.13 -9.35 -4.07
N TRP A 188 -4.11 -9.68 -3.27
CA TRP A 188 -4.29 -10.98 -2.64
C TRP A 188 -5.60 -11.62 -3.09
N ASN A 189 -5.60 -12.92 -3.29
CA ASN A 189 -6.83 -13.69 -3.33
C ASN A 189 -7.36 -13.81 -1.90
N LEU A 190 -8.50 -13.18 -1.62
CA LEU A 190 -9.03 -13.03 -0.26
C LEU A 190 -9.50 -14.37 0.33
N ASP A 191 -10.08 -15.25 -0.50
CA ASP A 191 -10.53 -16.56 -0.05
C ASP A 191 -9.35 -17.43 0.38
N LEU A 192 -8.30 -17.46 -0.42
CA LEU A 192 -7.08 -18.18 -0.06
C LEU A 192 -6.39 -17.55 1.15
N PHE A 193 -6.35 -16.23 1.23
CA PHE A 193 -5.80 -15.50 2.37
C PHE A 193 -6.48 -15.90 3.68
N LYS A 194 -7.82 -15.92 3.68
CA LYS A 194 -8.62 -16.35 4.84
C LYS A 194 -8.47 -17.85 5.12
N LYS A 195 -8.55 -18.70 4.09
CA LYS A 195 -8.39 -20.16 4.20
C LYS A 195 -7.08 -20.55 4.87
N LEU A 196 -6.00 -19.85 4.57
CA LEU A 196 -4.68 -20.08 5.14
C LEU A 196 -4.47 -19.36 6.47
N ASN A 197 -5.47 -18.68 6.99
CA ASN A 197 -5.41 -17.90 8.22
C ASN A 197 -4.20 -16.93 8.23
N LEU A 198 -3.96 -16.27 7.08
CA LEU A 198 -2.89 -15.30 6.93
C LEU A 198 -3.27 -13.97 7.59
N ASN A 199 -2.27 -13.17 7.91
CA ASN A 199 -2.46 -11.80 8.36
C ASN A 199 -1.30 -10.92 7.85
N LEU A 200 -1.53 -9.61 7.84
CA LEU A 200 -0.60 -8.62 7.33
C LEU A 200 0.34 -8.06 8.40
N TYR A 201 0.18 -8.44 9.67
CA TYR A 201 0.99 -7.90 10.76
C TYR A 201 2.47 -8.25 10.61
N PRO A 202 3.35 -7.29 10.88
CA PRO A 202 4.78 -7.56 10.90
C PRO A 202 5.15 -8.47 12.09
N ASP A 203 6.15 -9.30 11.88
CA ASP A 203 6.76 -10.18 12.90
C ASP A 203 8.24 -9.83 12.98
N LEU A 204 8.51 -8.63 13.52
CA LEU A 204 9.85 -8.07 13.60
C LEU A 204 10.72 -8.81 14.63
N PRO A 205 12.00 -9.02 14.38
CA PRO A 205 12.78 -8.44 13.28
C PRO A 205 12.76 -9.24 11.97
N ASN A 206 12.08 -10.39 11.91
CA ASN A 206 12.18 -11.34 10.81
C ASN A 206 11.35 -10.94 9.59
N TYR A 207 10.16 -10.40 9.82
CA TYR A 207 9.21 -10.07 8.76
C TYR A 207 8.62 -8.68 8.95
N ASP A 208 8.66 -7.88 7.89
CA ASP A 208 7.89 -6.64 7.80
C ASP A 208 6.43 -6.94 7.39
N ILE A 209 5.65 -5.90 7.20
CA ILE A 209 4.22 -5.99 6.84
C ILE A 209 4.01 -6.97 5.66
N ALA A 210 3.05 -7.90 5.79
CA ALA A 210 2.70 -8.96 4.84
C ALA A 210 3.82 -9.96 4.47
N GLU A 211 5.07 -9.73 4.85
CA GLU A 211 6.18 -10.63 4.47
C GLU A 211 6.02 -12.04 5.03
N LYS A 212 5.50 -12.16 6.26
CA LYS A 212 5.21 -13.47 6.87
C LYS A 212 4.12 -14.22 6.09
N ALA A 213 3.08 -13.51 5.65
CA ALA A 213 2.02 -14.08 4.83
C ALA A 213 2.57 -14.61 3.50
N ILE A 214 3.45 -13.86 2.84
CA ILE A 214 4.14 -14.30 1.62
C ILE A 214 4.99 -15.56 1.90
N ALA A 215 5.79 -15.55 2.95
CA ALA A 215 6.65 -16.68 3.30
C ALA A 215 5.86 -17.96 3.59
N LEU A 216 4.77 -17.85 4.33
CA LEU A 216 3.88 -18.96 4.64
C LEU A 216 3.19 -19.50 3.38
N SER A 217 2.74 -18.62 2.48
CA SER A 217 2.12 -18.99 1.21
C SER A 217 3.08 -19.77 0.32
N LEU A 218 4.32 -19.30 0.17
CA LEU A 218 5.36 -19.99 -0.59
C LEU A 218 5.69 -21.36 0.01
N LYS A 219 5.77 -21.47 1.33
CA LYS A 219 6.01 -22.75 2.04
C LYS A 219 4.91 -23.77 1.78
N GLN A 220 3.68 -23.32 1.54
CA GLN A 220 2.53 -24.17 1.22
C GLN A 220 2.39 -24.45 -0.29
N GLY A 221 3.36 -24.08 -1.11
CA GLY A 221 3.38 -24.36 -2.55
C GLY A 221 2.58 -23.40 -3.42
N TYR A 222 2.10 -22.29 -2.85
CA TYR A 222 1.48 -21.23 -3.64
C TYR A 222 2.53 -20.40 -4.37
N LYS A 223 2.09 -19.69 -5.40
CA LYS A 223 2.93 -18.82 -6.21
C LYS A 223 2.67 -17.35 -5.89
N ILE A 224 3.71 -16.55 -6.05
CA ILE A 224 3.65 -15.09 -5.97
C ILE A 224 4.02 -14.52 -7.33
N LEU A 225 3.12 -13.72 -7.91
CA LEU A 225 3.35 -13.01 -9.17
C LEU A 225 3.95 -11.64 -8.88
N SER A 226 5.09 -11.29 -9.50
CA SER A 226 5.70 -9.97 -9.28
C SER A 226 6.03 -9.28 -10.60
N TYR A 227 5.74 -7.97 -10.68
CA TYR A 227 6.28 -7.09 -11.69
C TYR A 227 7.76 -6.80 -11.42
N ARG A 228 8.49 -6.38 -12.45
CA ARG A 228 9.88 -5.94 -12.28
C ARG A 228 9.90 -4.53 -11.68
N ASN A 229 10.82 -4.29 -10.76
CA ASN A 229 11.07 -2.97 -10.20
C ASN A 229 12.47 -2.51 -10.63
N LEU A 230 12.56 -1.44 -11.38
CA LEU A 230 13.81 -0.93 -11.93
C LEU A 230 14.76 -0.35 -10.88
N ARG A 231 14.29 -0.08 -9.68
CA ARG A 231 15.14 0.33 -8.56
C ARG A 231 15.97 -0.82 -8.00
N THR A 232 15.43 -2.04 -8.04
CA THR A 232 16.08 -3.24 -7.46
C THR A 232 16.71 -4.13 -8.51
N ASP A 233 16.16 -4.17 -9.70
CA ASP A 233 16.70 -4.87 -10.86
C ASP A 233 17.64 -3.88 -11.55
N LYS A 234 18.94 -4.16 -11.62
CA LYS A 234 19.99 -3.29 -12.18
C LYS A 234 19.58 -2.61 -13.49
N PRO A 235 20.06 -1.40 -13.78
CA PRO A 235 19.36 -0.39 -14.53
C PRO A 235 19.06 -0.82 -15.95
N LEU A 236 17.77 -0.95 -16.20
CA LEU A 236 17.20 -1.04 -17.54
C LEU A 236 16.61 0.33 -17.94
N ASN A 237 17.20 1.43 -17.44
CA ASN A 237 16.70 2.79 -17.69
C ASN A 237 16.58 3.10 -19.19
N TYR A 238 17.41 2.45 -20.04
CA TYR A 238 17.35 2.56 -21.49
C TYR A 238 16.16 1.82 -22.12
N GLU A 239 15.51 0.90 -21.39
CA GLU A 239 14.35 0.14 -21.89
C GLU A 239 13.01 0.87 -21.64
N ILE A 240 13.00 1.89 -20.79
CA ILE A 240 11.79 2.69 -20.55
C ILE A 240 11.54 3.59 -21.76
N LYS A 241 10.42 3.33 -22.45
CA LYS A 241 10.04 4.06 -23.67
C LYS A 241 9.69 5.52 -23.40
N ASP A 242 8.99 5.79 -22.32
CA ASP A 242 8.53 7.13 -21.96
C ASP A 242 9.57 7.81 -21.04
N LYS A 243 10.29 8.77 -21.62
CA LYS A 243 11.40 9.48 -20.96
C LYS A 243 10.98 10.28 -19.72
N LYS A 244 9.68 10.59 -19.54
CA LYS A 244 9.21 11.31 -18.34
C LYS A 244 9.54 10.55 -17.06
N TYR A 245 9.51 9.22 -17.08
CA TYR A 245 9.84 8.40 -15.92
C TYR A 245 11.32 8.39 -15.56
N LEU A 246 12.21 8.74 -16.50
CA LEU A 246 13.65 8.84 -16.24
C LEU A 246 14.01 10.07 -15.39
N THR A 247 13.11 11.03 -15.29
CA THR A 247 13.29 12.23 -14.45
C THR A 247 12.96 11.99 -12.99
N LEU A 248 12.40 10.81 -12.66
CA LEU A 248 12.12 10.42 -11.27
C LEU A 248 13.43 10.18 -10.52
N GLY A 249 13.55 10.84 -9.38
CA GLY A 249 14.75 10.84 -8.57
C GLY A 249 15.01 9.53 -7.83
N ASN A 250 16.18 9.44 -7.23
CA ASN A 250 16.60 8.30 -6.43
C ASN A 250 15.59 8.05 -5.28
N GLY A 251 15.19 6.80 -5.13
CA GLY A 251 14.30 6.39 -4.06
C GLY A 251 12.86 6.14 -4.49
N VAL A 252 12.51 6.41 -5.76
CA VAL A 252 11.23 6.05 -6.35
C VAL A 252 11.30 4.63 -6.93
N ASP A 253 10.31 3.79 -6.59
CA ASP A 253 10.15 2.49 -7.23
C ASP A 253 9.41 2.68 -8.56
N ILE A 254 9.99 2.16 -9.64
CA ILE A 254 9.41 2.19 -10.99
C ILE A 254 9.14 0.75 -11.41
N CYS A 255 7.87 0.37 -11.42
CA CYS A 255 7.46 -0.99 -11.74
C CYS A 255 6.99 -1.08 -13.20
N VAL A 256 7.52 -2.07 -13.92
CA VAL A 256 7.23 -2.28 -15.34
C VAL A 256 6.63 -3.65 -15.60
N ASN A 257 5.80 -3.74 -16.62
CA ASN A 257 5.30 -5.01 -17.15
C ASN A 257 6.35 -5.69 -18.06
N ASN A 258 6.00 -6.83 -18.64
CA ASN A 258 6.89 -7.58 -19.55
C ASN A 258 7.21 -6.84 -20.85
N LYS A 259 6.48 -5.78 -21.19
CA LYS A 259 6.73 -4.90 -22.34
C LYS A 259 7.53 -3.66 -22.00
N PHE A 260 8.05 -3.58 -20.75
CA PHE A 260 8.75 -2.42 -20.19
C PHE A 260 7.91 -1.13 -20.15
N GLU A 261 6.60 -1.27 -20.14
CA GLU A 261 5.70 -0.15 -19.87
C GLU A 261 5.61 0.05 -18.36
N VAL A 262 5.75 1.30 -17.92
CA VAL A 262 5.62 1.66 -16.49
C VAL A 262 4.15 1.49 -16.09
N VAL A 263 3.88 0.66 -15.11
CA VAL A 263 2.51 0.33 -14.65
C VAL A 263 2.20 0.91 -13.28
N PHE A 264 3.24 1.17 -12.47
CA PHE A 264 3.07 1.63 -11.11
C PHE A 264 4.34 2.31 -10.61
N LEU A 265 4.14 3.38 -9.85
CA LEU A 265 5.19 4.14 -9.19
C LEU A 265 4.93 4.21 -7.69
N HIS A 266 5.99 4.22 -6.90
CA HIS A 266 5.90 4.35 -5.45
C HIS A 266 7.05 5.23 -4.93
N LEU A 267 6.69 6.33 -4.25
CA LEU A 267 7.67 7.27 -3.71
C LEU A 267 8.50 6.64 -2.56
N GLY A 268 7.87 5.79 -1.77
CA GLY A 268 8.45 5.18 -0.59
C GLY A 268 8.71 6.15 0.56
N ARG A 269 8.14 5.83 1.71
CA ARG A 269 8.23 6.64 2.93
C ARG A 269 7.69 8.07 2.78
N GLY A 270 6.68 8.29 1.92
CA GLY A 270 6.14 9.62 1.64
C GLY A 270 5.72 10.37 2.91
N ILE A 271 5.03 9.72 3.85
CA ILE A 271 4.60 10.32 5.11
C ILE A 271 5.79 10.66 6.02
N GLU A 272 6.79 9.77 6.14
CA GLU A 272 7.99 10.06 6.93
C GLU A 272 8.78 11.24 6.35
N LYS A 273 8.93 11.27 5.03
CA LYS A 273 9.58 12.38 4.32
C LYS A 273 8.80 13.69 4.46
N SER A 274 7.48 13.66 4.54
CA SER A 274 6.66 14.86 4.72
C SER A 274 6.81 15.51 6.09
N LYS A 275 7.24 14.74 7.10
CA LYS A 275 7.45 15.21 8.47
C LYS A 275 8.86 15.70 8.75
N ASN A 276 9.86 15.29 7.96
CA ASN A 276 11.27 15.45 8.29
C ASN A 276 12.06 15.99 7.08
N ILE A 277 12.29 17.30 7.08
CA ILE A 277 12.95 18.03 5.98
C ILE A 277 14.42 17.57 5.81
N ASP A 278 15.10 17.14 6.88
CA ASP A 278 16.50 16.72 6.83
C ASP A 278 16.74 15.40 6.09
N LEU A 279 15.72 14.55 5.98
CA LEU A 279 15.79 13.33 5.15
C LEU A 279 15.70 13.61 3.65
N VAL A 280 15.41 14.86 3.28
CA VAL A 280 15.06 15.29 1.92
C VAL A 280 16.31 15.61 1.09
N SER A 281 17.45 15.94 1.70
CA SER A 281 18.62 16.54 1.01
C SER A 281 19.29 15.65 -0.06
N LYS A 282 18.91 14.36 -0.18
CA LYS A 282 19.47 13.41 -1.17
C LYS A 282 18.45 12.50 -1.87
N LYS A 283 17.15 12.66 -1.61
CA LYS A 283 16.10 11.77 -2.15
C LYS A 283 14.96 12.59 -2.71
N PHE A 284 14.30 12.08 -3.71
CA PHE A 284 13.09 12.66 -4.29
C PHE A 284 12.06 12.94 -3.19
N SER A 285 11.68 14.21 -3.03
CA SER A 285 10.82 14.65 -1.93
C SER A 285 9.33 14.45 -2.27
N PRO A 286 8.43 14.50 -1.26
CA PRO A 286 7.00 14.52 -1.52
C PRO A 286 6.55 15.69 -2.39
N LEU A 287 7.16 16.88 -2.25
CA LEU A 287 6.85 18.03 -3.10
C LEU A 287 7.35 17.84 -4.53
N ASP A 288 8.55 17.24 -4.72
CA ASP A 288 9.03 16.89 -6.06
C ASP A 288 8.09 15.88 -6.73
N TRP A 289 7.56 14.92 -5.96
CA TRP A 289 6.59 13.93 -6.41
C TRP A 289 5.28 14.58 -6.88
N ILE A 290 4.73 15.50 -6.08
CA ILE A 290 3.52 16.25 -6.38
C ILE A 290 3.73 17.06 -7.66
N ASN A 291 4.79 17.87 -7.70
CA ASN A 291 5.14 18.70 -8.85
C ASN A 291 5.41 17.88 -10.10
N TRP A 292 6.05 16.72 -9.95
CA TRP A 292 6.29 15.82 -11.07
C TRP A 292 4.99 15.26 -11.64
N TYR A 293 4.06 14.81 -10.78
CA TYR A 293 2.76 14.33 -11.21
C TYR A 293 1.98 15.42 -11.97
N GLU A 294 1.85 16.59 -11.40
CA GLU A 294 1.10 17.70 -12.00
C GLU A 294 1.66 18.16 -13.35
N ARG A 295 2.97 17.96 -13.61
CA ARG A 295 3.57 18.30 -14.92
C ARG A 295 3.42 17.20 -15.97
N ASN A 296 3.13 15.97 -15.58
CA ASN A 296 3.19 14.82 -16.47
C ASN A 296 1.84 14.11 -16.67
N PHE A 297 0.84 14.47 -15.86
CA PHE A 297 -0.53 13.98 -15.93
C PHE A 297 -1.54 15.11 -15.76
#